data_4cc89b3acd96ca245fed48af092627f7
#
_entry.id   4cc89b3acd96ca245fed48af092627f7
#
_cell.length_a   1.000
_cell.length_b   1.000
_cell.length_c   1.000
_cell.angle_alpha   90.00
_cell.angle_beta   90.00
_cell.angle_gamma   90.00
#
_symmetry.space_group_name_H-M   'P 1'
#
loop_
_entity.id
_entity.type
_entity.pdbx_description
1 polymer ?
#
loop_
_entity_poly.entity_id
_entity_poly.type
_entity_poly.pdbx_seq_one_letter_code
_entity_poly.pdbx_strand_id
1 'polypeptide(L)'
;MPQRLKFFLHNRKKIWQSRRSLRSRFVYYLASLFLVGVTSLLLLLNAIGVLQPLNYELERFMDYELDAHTNDIKRQMDSLAAHNTDLSQQLANEIEQTMYMFGLGTDFAKLNDNPQVLSAIQERSYNVLTSKMQQSPCSGVLYLVDASINTKTPTKTYNGMFLKYTNIHSENTLFNEICMFRGSPELARQKNISLYSTWQLELDTNAFPQTTQLLQEEPDSPGFLLTDAARLRESWERSRLFVMPIISSSGKAIGLCGFEISSVYFQQRTRNADYKGYPLITAILDKKNDTQYSGQLSSSAWQSDALLNFSKDKDYVYFTSGNYGFIGKMQSLDIGGTEHQIAVLLPRESYDALLAQARWRLALLLSFLLVLSIGSCYFLSKKYVEPIISDLQQLQSNPDAAPQSNLLEINQFFDFLQSKSQQQEEKLRQLSKERNAVQQQYGLAATRLKDAQSRQQAIAEQYKALEEQLHALKREMEQARQQMEQALQEKEQAQQQFNFAQTALDKVVAKKLQIIDHDSYKMFIDSLSTLTTKEKEIFDLYTQGLSTKDIIAQQQISENTLKYHNKNIYSKLGVKSRKELLQYIELMRNTR
;
A
#
# COMPACT_ATOMS: atom_id res chain seq x y z
N MET A 1 10.69 47.43 17.71
CA MET A 1 11.27 47.03 16.41
C MET A 1 10.93 47.90 15.18
N PRO A 2 10.15 48.99 15.22
CA PRO A 2 9.75 49.73 13.99
C PRO A 2 10.73 50.80 13.53
N GLN A 3 11.55 51.41 14.40
CA GLN A 3 12.40 52.55 14.00
C GLN A 3 13.66 52.14 13.22
N ARG A 4 14.31 51.05 13.56
CA ARG A 4 15.50 50.57 12.84
C ARG A 4 15.18 50.07 11.43
N LEU A 5 14.01 49.48 11.21
CA LEU A 5 13.58 49.03 9.90
C LEU A 5 13.22 50.19 8.96
N LYS A 6 12.59 51.28 9.50
CA LYS A 6 12.32 52.51 8.75
C LYS A 6 13.61 53.27 8.38
N PHE A 7 14.58 53.30 9.27
CA PHE A 7 15.89 53.88 9.00
C PHE A 7 16.67 53.10 7.92
N PHE A 8 16.58 51.76 7.97
CA PHE A 8 17.21 50.91 6.96
C PHE A 8 16.53 51.06 5.58
N LEU A 9 15.20 51.16 5.55
CA LEU A 9 14.45 51.36 4.31
C LEU A 9 14.62 52.76 3.74
N HIS A 10 14.75 53.79 4.59
CA HIS A 10 14.96 55.18 4.16
C HIS A 10 16.41 55.37 3.63
N ASN A 11 17.40 54.79 4.28
CA ASN A 11 18.76 54.78 3.76
C ASN A 11 18.91 53.96 2.45
N ARG A 12 18.14 52.87 2.29
CA ARG A 12 18.08 52.13 1.01
C ARG A 12 17.58 53.02 -0.13
N LYS A 13 16.53 53.85 0.09
CA LYS A 13 16.06 54.79 -0.93
C LYS A 13 17.12 55.80 -1.33
N LYS A 14 17.87 56.37 -0.35
CA LYS A 14 18.94 57.34 -0.60
C LYS A 14 20.15 56.72 -1.30
N ILE A 15 20.52 55.48 -0.94
CA ILE A 15 21.58 54.71 -1.58
C ILE A 15 21.18 54.29 -2.99
N TRP A 16 19.88 54.08 -3.26
CA TRP A 16 19.38 53.74 -4.61
C TRP A 16 19.34 54.93 -5.58
N GLN A 17 19.33 56.16 -5.07
CA GLN A 17 19.35 57.37 -5.87
C GLN A 17 20.77 57.92 -6.15
N SER A 18 21.79 57.36 -5.53
CA SER A 18 23.16 57.71 -5.89
C SER A 18 23.50 57.18 -7.29
N ARG A 19 24.10 58.02 -8.14
CA ARG A 19 24.60 57.63 -9.47
C ARG A 19 25.54 56.42 -9.34
N ARG A 20 25.02 55.22 -9.58
CA ARG A 20 25.80 53.98 -9.52
C ARG A 20 26.21 53.55 -10.91
N SER A 21 27.43 53.02 -11.00
CA SER A 21 27.97 52.43 -12.22
C SER A 21 27.06 51.32 -12.72
N LEU A 22 26.92 51.23 -14.03
CA LEU A 22 26.17 50.17 -14.74
C LEU A 22 26.70 48.79 -14.28
N ARG A 23 28.00 48.67 -14.09
CA ARG A 23 28.66 47.46 -13.58
C ARG A 23 28.14 47.08 -12.19
N SER A 24 28.00 48.05 -11.26
CA SER A 24 27.51 47.73 -9.91
C SER A 24 26.01 47.34 -9.91
N ARG A 25 25.19 47.95 -10.76
CA ARG A 25 23.78 47.56 -10.93
C ARG A 25 23.65 46.16 -11.52
N PHE A 26 24.49 45.83 -12.49
CA PHE A 26 24.50 44.51 -13.11
C PHE A 26 24.97 43.40 -12.14
N VAL A 27 25.99 43.70 -11.31
CA VAL A 27 26.43 42.78 -10.26
C VAL A 27 25.32 42.53 -9.21
N TYR A 28 24.64 43.59 -8.75
CA TYR A 28 23.52 43.42 -7.83
C TYR A 28 22.34 42.66 -8.45
N TYR A 29 22.08 42.86 -9.73
CA TYR A 29 21.08 42.13 -10.49
C TYR A 29 21.42 40.64 -10.57
N LEU A 30 22.64 40.32 -11.02
CA LEU A 30 23.11 38.93 -11.08
C LEU A 30 23.10 38.27 -9.70
N ALA A 31 23.57 38.97 -8.67
CA ALA A 31 23.58 38.46 -7.31
C ALA A 31 22.17 38.22 -6.76
N SER A 32 21.22 39.13 -7.06
CA SER A 32 19.83 38.93 -6.64
C SER A 32 19.14 37.78 -7.39
N LEU A 33 19.41 37.62 -8.69
CA LEU A 33 18.91 36.53 -9.51
C LEU A 33 19.49 35.18 -9.04
N PHE A 34 20.76 35.15 -8.77
CA PHE A 34 21.45 33.97 -8.22
C PHE A 34 20.92 33.62 -6.82
N LEU A 35 20.73 34.61 -5.95
CA LEU A 35 20.18 34.39 -4.61
C LEU A 35 18.74 33.85 -4.67
N VAL A 36 17.90 34.42 -5.52
CA VAL A 36 16.51 33.93 -5.73
C VAL A 36 16.54 32.53 -6.33
N GLY A 37 17.42 32.26 -7.30
CA GLY A 37 17.59 30.94 -7.88
C GLY A 37 18.04 29.89 -6.86
N VAL A 38 19.06 30.22 -6.07
CA VAL A 38 19.58 29.30 -5.03
C VAL A 38 18.58 29.08 -3.91
N THR A 39 17.93 30.14 -3.41
CA THR A 39 16.90 29.99 -2.36
C THR A 39 15.68 29.22 -2.87
N SER A 40 15.25 29.47 -4.10
CA SER A 40 14.18 28.72 -4.75
C SER A 40 14.56 27.25 -4.95
N LEU A 41 15.80 26.98 -5.37
CA LEU A 41 16.31 25.61 -5.51
C LEU A 41 16.40 24.88 -4.15
N LEU A 42 16.88 25.54 -3.10
CA LEU A 42 16.97 24.98 -1.75
C LEU A 42 15.58 24.72 -1.16
N LEU A 43 14.63 25.63 -1.32
CA LEU A 43 13.24 25.43 -0.92
C LEU A 43 12.59 24.28 -1.69
N LEU A 44 12.90 24.15 -2.97
CA LEU A 44 12.46 23.08 -3.83
C LEU A 44 13.02 21.73 -3.39
N LEU A 45 14.32 21.64 -3.17
CA LEU A 45 14.98 20.42 -2.69
C LEU A 45 14.43 19.98 -1.34
N ASN A 46 14.11 20.93 -0.46
CA ASN A 46 13.49 20.66 0.83
C ASN A 46 12.01 20.21 0.67
N ALA A 47 11.24 20.89 -0.19
CA ALA A 47 9.83 20.56 -0.43
C ALA A 47 9.62 19.22 -1.16
N ILE A 48 10.59 18.81 -1.98
CA ILE A 48 10.58 17.52 -2.69
C ILE A 48 11.05 16.38 -1.78
N GLY A 49 11.64 16.71 -0.61
CA GLY A 49 12.25 15.69 0.23
C GLY A 49 13.47 15.02 -0.45
N VAL A 50 14.14 15.72 -1.39
CA VAL A 50 15.40 15.22 -2.00
C VAL A 50 16.48 15.02 -0.94
N LEU A 51 16.37 15.72 0.18
CA LEU A 51 17.20 15.46 1.36
C LEU A 51 16.81 14.18 2.10
N GLN A 52 15.62 13.63 1.82
CA GLN A 52 15.17 12.31 2.26
C GLN A 52 14.57 11.61 1.04
N PRO A 53 15.33 10.81 0.32
CA PRO A 53 14.80 10.07 -0.83
C PRO A 53 13.63 9.19 -0.37
N LEU A 54 12.57 9.13 -1.17
CA LEU A 54 11.37 8.30 -0.91
C LEU A 54 11.76 6.87 -0.53
N ASN A 55 12.82 6.37 -1.15
CA ASN A 55 13.37 5.05 -0.87
C ASN A 55 13.87 4.93 0.58
N TYR A 56 14.49 5.95 1.14
CA TYR A 56 15.01 5.92 2.52
C TYR A 56 13.87 5.94 3.57
N GLU A 57 12.82 6.75 3.35
CA GLU A 57 11.66 6.75 4.24
C GLU A 57 10.91 5.41 4.18
N LEU A 58 10.70 4.90 2.95
CA LEU A 58 10.04 3.62 2.74
C LEU A 58 10.87 2.48 3.34
N GLU A 59 12.18 2.50 3.15
CA GLU A 59 13.10 1.51 3.69
C GLU A 59 13.03 1.46 5.22
N ARG A 60 13.21 2.60 5.88
CA ARG A 60 13.08 2.68 7.35
C ARG A 60 11.72 2.23 7.85
N PHE A 61 10.66 2.57 7.13
CA PHE A 61 9.32 2.14 7.49
C PHE A 61 9.16 0.63 7.35
N MET A 62 9.66 0.06 6.25
CA MET A 62 9.63 -1.38 6.04
C MET A 62 10.49 -2.13 7.06
N ASP A 63 11.66 -1.62 7.41
CA ASP A 63 12.52 -2.21 8.45
C ASP A 63 11.82 -2.18 9.80
N TYR A 64 11.21 -1.05 10.17
CA TYR A 64 10.43 -0.94 11.41
C TYR A 64 9.25 -1.93 11.46
N GLU A 65 8.47 -2.01 10.39
CA GLU A 65 7.33 -2.94 10.33
C GLU A 65 7.80 -4.40 10.27
N LEU A 66 8.92 -4.68 9.59
CA LEU A 66 9.51 -6.02 9.58
C LEU A 66 9.93 -6.47 10.98
N ASP A 67 10.63 -5.61 11.72
CA ASP A 67 11.01 -5.90 13.10
C ASP A 67 9.79 -6.06 14.00
N ALA A 68 8.78 -5.18 13.86
CA ALA A 68 7.55 -5.25 14.63
C ALA A 68 6.80 -6.57 14.37
N HIS A 69 6.61 -6.94 13.10
CA HIS A 69 5.94 -8.18 12.73
C HIS A 69 6.74 -9.42 13.10
N THR A 70 8.05 -9.39 12.93
CA THR A 70 8.92 -10.49 13.36
C THR A 70 8.82 -10.74 14.87
N ASN A 71 8.84 -9.66 15.65
CA ASN A 71 8.69 -9.74 17.10
C ASN A 71 7.27 -10.19 17.51
N ASP A 72 6.23 -9.76 16.80
CA ASP A 72 4.86 -10.21 17.06
C ASP A 72 4.68 -11.69 16.77
N ILE A 73 5.16 -12.15 15.62
CA ILE A 73 5.13 -13.56 15.23
C ILE A 73 5.93 -14.39 16.24
N LYS A 74 7.12 -13.92 16.63
CA LYS A 74 7.94 -14.62 17.64
C LYS A 74 7.19 -14.77 18.96
N ARG A 75 6.58 -13.68 19.47
CA ARG A 75 5.77 -13.73 20.71
C ARG A 75 4.60 -14.70 20.60
N GLN A 76 3.94 -14.73 19.44
CA GLN A 76 2.86 -15.69 19.20
C GLN A 76 3.39 -17.14 19.20
N MET A 77 4.53 -17.38 18.55
CA MET A 77 5.15 -18.72 18.54
C MET A 77 5.61 -19.13 19.94
N ASP A 78 6.21 -18.23 20.70
CA ASP A 78 6.63 -18.49 22.09
C ASP A 78 5.41 -18.81 22.97
N SER A 79 4.29 -18.09 22.80
CA SER A 79 3.03 -18.38 23.48
C SER A 79 2.47 -19.74 23.08
N LEU A 80 2.46 -20.05 21.77
CA LEU A 80 2.03 -21.37 21.28
C LEU A 80 2.94 -22.50 21.79
N ALA A 81 4.24 -22.28 21.90
CA ALA A 81 5.17 -23.26 22.44
C ALA A 81 4.86 -23.59 23.91
N ALA A 82 4.60 -22.57 24.73
CA ALA A 82 4.23 -22.77 26.12
C ALA A 82 2.90 -23.53 26.25
N HIS A 83 1.88 -23.14 25.48
CA HIS A 83 0.59 -23.84 25.49
C HIS A 83 0.68 -25.26 24.93
N ASN A 84 1.55 -25.47 23.94
CA ASN A 84 1.72 -26.77 23.33
C ASN A 84 2.46 -27.75 24.25
N THR A 85 3.44 -27.26 25.00
CA THR A 85 4.12 -28.06 26.04
C THR A 85 3.13 -28.57 27.08
N ASP A 86 2.27 -27.70 27.58
CA ASP A 86 1.24 -28.06 28.55
C ASP A 86 0.17 -28.99 27.93
N LEU A 87 -0.22 -28.73 26.66
CA LEU A 87 -1.11 -29.61 25.90
C LEU A 87 -0.52 -31.01 25.75
N SER A 88 0.74 -31.12 25.33
CA SER A 88 1.44 -32.39 25.18
C SER A 88 1.44 -33.21 26.47
N GLN A 89 1.77 -32.55 27.60
CA GLN A 89 1.82 -33.20 28.90
C GLN A 89 0.43 -33.67 29.36
N GLN A 90 -0.60 -32.84 29.19
CA GLN A 90 -1.97 -33.21 29.54
C GLN A 90 -2.48 -34.37 28.67
N LEU A 91 -2.21 -34.33 27.36
CA LEU A 91 -2.59 -35.42 26.45
C LEU A 91 -1.86 -36.72 26.77
N ALA A 92 -0.57 -36.66 27.04
CA ALA A 92 0.18 -37.84 27.46
C ALA A 92 -0.47 -38.51 28.70
N ASN A 93 -0.81 -37.71 29.71
CA ASN A 93 -1.48 -38.19 30.89
C ASN A 93 -2.84 -38.81 30.59
N GLU A 94 -3.66 -38.18 29.75
CA GLU A 94 -4.98 -38.70 29.39
C GLU A 94 -4.90 -40.01 28.58
N ILE A 95 -3.92 -40.09 27.68
CA ILE A 95 -3.67 -41.31 26.88
C ILE A 95 -3.22 -42.45 27.80
N GLU A 96 -2.20 -42.23 28.65
CA GLU A 96 -1.67 -43.24 29.55
C GLU A 96 -2.71 -43.70 30.55
N GLN A 97 -3.46 -42.80 31.19
CA GLN A 97 -4.55 -43.14 32.11
C GLN A 97 -5.62 -43.97 31.39
N THR A 98 -5.98 -43.62 30.15
CA THR A 98 -6.95 -44.41 29.39
C THR A 98 -6.43 -45.82 29.11
N MET A 99 -5.18 -45.91 28.67
CA MET A 99 -4.56 -47.22 28.45
C MET A 99 -4.54 -48.08 29.70
N TYR A 100 -4.20 -47.46 30.86
CA TYR A 100 -4.23 -48.14 32.12
C TYR A 100 -5.64 -48.63 32.49
N MET A 101 -6.67 -47.80 32.32
CA MET A 101 -8.07 -48.18 32.60
C MET A 101 -8.53 -49.38 31.72
N PHE A 102 -8.04 -49.48 30.51
CA PHE A 102 -8.35 -50.62 29.61
C PHE A 102 -7.36 -51.81 29.78
N GLY A 103 -6.46 -51.75 30.75
CA GLY A 103 -5.52 -52.87 31.02
C GLY A 103 -4.42 -53.07 30.01
N LEU A 104 -4.13 -52.02 29.17
CA LEU A 104 -3.11 -52.12 28.10
C LEU A 104 -1.70 -51.81 28.62
N GLY A 105 -1.57 -51.26 29.80
CA GLY A 105 -0.27 -50.85 30.41
C GLY A 105 0.41 -49.77 29.57
N THR A 106 1.72 -49.87 29.37
CA THR A 106 2.55 -48.91 28.63
C THR A 106 2.86 -49.35 27.18
N ASP A 107 2.16 -50.38 26.68
CA ASP A 107 2.36 -50.91 25.34
C ASP A 107 1.48 -50.19 24.31
N PHE A 108 1.97 -49.07 23.80
CA PHE A 108 1.25 -48.23 22.84
C PHE A 108 0.92 -48.94 21.51
N ALA A 109 1.64 -50.02 21.15
CA ALA A 109 1.34 -50.80 19.96
C ALA A 109 -0.07 -51.43 20.02
N LYS A 110 -0.57 -51.74 21.22
CA LYS A 110 -1.93 -52.26 21.45
C LYS A 110 -3.06 -51.28 21.20
N LEU A 111 -2.76 -50.02 20.93
CA LEU A 111 -3.73 -49.03 20.50
C LEU A 111 -4.20 -49.27 19.07
N ASN A 112 -3.33 -49.85 18.24
CA ASN A 112 -3.69 -50.17 16.85
C ASN A 112 -4.84 -51.19 16.80
N ASP A 113 -5.72 -50.98 15.84
CA ASP A 113 -6.93 -51.80 15.61
C ASP A 113 -7.83 -51.92 16.85
N ASN A 114 -7.76 -50.95 17.78
CA ASN A 114 -8.56 -50.94 19.01
C ASN A 114 -9.45 -49.69 19.07
N PRO A 115 -10.60 -49.69 18.35
CA PRO A 115 -11.46 -48.54 18.25
C PRO A 115 -12.08 -48.07 19.58
N GLN A 116 -12.27 -48.99 20.54
CA GLN A 116 -12.88 -48.66 21.83
C GLN A 116 -11.94 -47.79 22.67
N VAL A 117 -10.69 -48.16 22.77
CA VAL A 117 -9.68 -47.39 23.52
C VAL A 117 -9.39 -46.04 22.82
N LEU A 118 -9.23 -46.07 21.50
CA LEU A 118 -9.00 -44.86 20.72
C LEU A 118 -10.17 -43.88 20.83
N SER A 119 -11.41 -44.34 20.85
CA SER A 119 -12.59 -43.48 21.10
C SER A 119 -12.58 -42.90 22.53
N ALA A 120 -12.24 -43.70 23.54
CA ALA A 120 -12.16 -43.24 24.91
C ALA A 120 -11.04 -42.18 25.08
N ILE A 121 -9.90 -42.33 24.40
CA ILE A 121 -8.85 -41.33 24.37
C ILE A 121 -9.39 -40.03 23.77
N GLN A 122 -10.13 -40.09 22.66
CA GLN A 122 -10.70 -38.88 22.05
C GLN A 122 -11.69 -38.19 22.99
N GLU A 123 -12.56 -38.94 23.65
CA GLU A 123 -13.52 -38.39 24.60
C GLU A 123 -12.87 -37.63 25.75
N ARG A 124 -11.84 -38.21 26.35
CA ARG A 124 -11.09 -37.60 27.46
C ARG A 124 -10.25 -36.40 27.01
N SER A 125 -9.64 -36.49 25.83
CA SER A 125 -8.83 -35.42 25.26
C SER A 125 -9.63 -34.19 24.81
N TYR A 126 -10.94 -34.34 24.56
CA TYR A 126 -11.78 -33.27 24.02
C TYR A 126 -11.74 -31.99 24.86
N ASN A 127 -11.92 -32.10 26.16
CA ASN A 127 -11.95 -30.93 27.05
C ASN A 127 -10.57 -30.26 27.14
N VAL A 128 -9.49 -31.04 27.08
CA VAL A 128 -8.12 -30.51 27.05
C VAL A 128 -7.92 -29.68 25.77
N LEU A 129 -8.28 -30.24 24.61
CA LEU A 129 -8.16 -29.56 23.35
C LEU A 129 -8.96 -28.27 23.30
N THR A 130 -10.25 -28.33 23.63
CA THR A 130 -11.13 -27.16 23.59
C THR A 130 -10.67 -26.04 24.52
N SER A 131 -10.22 -26.41 25.73
CA SER A 131 -9.66 -25.44 26.67
C SER A 131 -8.40 -24.78 26.11
N LYS A 132 -7.48 -25.55 25.56
CA LYS A 132 -6.23 -25.02 24.97
C LYS A 132 -6.48 -24.21 23.71
N MET A 133 -7.41 -24.61 22.88
CA MET A 133 -7.82 -23.85 21.71
C MET A 133 -8.35 -22.46 22.06
N GLN A 134 -9.13 -22.35 23.14
CA GLN A 134 -9.67 -21.06 23.62
C GLN A 134 -8.59 -20.15 24.21
N GLN A 135 -7.53 -20.72 24.77
CA GLN A 135 -6.43 -19.98 25.41
C GLN A 135 -5.32 -19.59 24.44
N SER A 136 -5.29 -20.18 23.24
CA SER A 136 -4.18 -20.07 22.31
C SER A 136 -4.53 -19.24 21.08
N PRO A 137 -3.59 -18.47 20.53
CA PRO A 137 -3.77 -17.72 19.29
C PRO A 137 -3.69 -18.66 18.08
N CYS A 138 -4.75 -19.38 17.79
CA CYS A 138 -4.80 -20.40 16.74
C CYS A 138 -6.14 -20.43 16.00
N SER A 139 -6.19 -21.04 14.84
CA SER A 139 -7.43 -21.35 14.10
C SER A 139 -8.00 -22.74 14.41
N GLY A 140 -7.18 -23.60 14.95
CA GLY A 140 -7.53 -24.95 15.32
C GLY A 140 -6.50 -25.60 16.23
N VAL A 141 -6.89 -26.70 16.82
CA VAL A 141 -6.05 -27.51 17.68
C VAL A 141 -6.17 -28.97 17.27
N LEU A 142 -5.07 -29.68 17.31
CA LEU A 142 -5.04 -31.09 16.93
C LEU A 142 -4.14 -31.90 17.84
N TYR A 143 -4.46 -33.18 17.88
CA TYR A 143 -3.50 -34.20 18.28
C TYR A 143 -3.71 -35.44 17.43
N LEU A 144 -2.68 -36.23 17.31
CA LEU A 144 -2.71 -37.57 16.77
C LEU A 144 -1.89 -38.51 17.64
N VAL A 145 -2.29 -39.75 17.70
CA VAL A 145 -1.55 -40.84 18.34
C VAL A 145 -0.97 -41.71 17.24
N ASP A 146 0.23 -42.24 17.42
CA ASP A 146 0.84 -43.18 16.44
C ASP A 146 0.14 -44.54 16.47
N ALA A 147 -1.14 -44.50 16.25
CA ALA A 147 -2.03 -45.65 16.14
C ALA A 147 -3.21 -45.33 15.21
N SER A 148 -3.76 -46.38 14.57
CA SER A 148 -4.92 -46.27 13.68
C SER A 148 -6.01 -47.26 14.08
N ILE A 149 -7.26 -46.91 13.81
CA ILE A 149 -8.40 -47.82 13.96
C ILE A 149 -8.31 -49.03 13.00
N ASN A 150 -7.65 -48.84 11.85
CA ASN A 150 -7.47 -49.87 10.87
C ASN A 150 -6.10 -49.76 10.19
N THR A 151 -5.15 -50.54 10.66
CA THR A 151 -3.78 -50.59 10.14
C THR A 151 -3.65 -51.26 8.75
N LYS A 152 -4.73 -51.87 8.22
CA LYS A 152 -4.73 -52.52 6.91
C LYS A 152 -5.03 -51.59 5.74
N THR A 153 -5.25 -50.32 6.01
CA THR A 153 -5.46 -49.31 4.95
C THR A 153 -4.19 -49.04 4.16
N PRO A 154 -4.23 -48.83 2.84
CA PRO A 154 -3.04 -48.61 2.02
C PRO A 154 -2.32 -47.29 2.35
N THR A 155 -3.00 -46.30 2.95
CA THR A 155 -2.43 -45.05 3.42
C THR A 155 -2.35 -45.07 4.93
N LYS A 156 -1.18 -44.73 5.48
CA LYS A 156 -1.00 -44.61 6.93
C LYS A 156 -1.85 -43.43 7.42
N THR A 157 -2.79 -43.72 8.30
CA THR A 157 -3.60 -42.75 9.01
C THR A 157 -3.37 -42.86 10.50
N TYR A 158 -3.68 -41.82 11.22
CA TYR A 158 -3.46 -41.70 12.65
C TYR A 158 -4.76 -41.36 13.36
N ASN A 159 -5.04 -42.08 14.45
CA ASN A 159 -6.16 -41.70 15.28
C ASN A 159 -5.85 -40.43 16.07
N GLY A 160 -6.86 -39.61 16.24
CA GLY A 160 -6.73 -38.35 16.96
C GLY A 160 -7.92 -37.44 16.74
N MET A 161 -7.73 -36.17 17.02
CA MET A 161 -8.77 -35.16 16.87
C MET A 161 -8.19 -33.90 16.30
N PHE A 162 -8.93 -33.26 15.38
CA PHE A 162 -8.62 -31.96 14.88
C PHE A 162 -9.87 -31.08 14.93
N LEU A 163 -9.85 -30.09 15.81
CA LEU A 163 -10.91 -29.12 16.03
C LEU A 163 -10.52 -27.80 15.37
N LYS A 164 -11.47 -27.18 14.68
CA LYS A 164 -11.27 -25.87 14.01
C LYS A 164 -12.36 -24.89 14.42
N TYR A 165 -12.06 -23.61 14.39
CA TYR A 165 -13.09 -22.59 14.46
C TYR A 165 -13.79 -22.43 13.10
N THR A 166 -15.12 -22.36 13.10
CA THR A 166 -15.91 -22.15 11.89
C THR A 166 -16.05 -20.68 11.53
N ASN A 167 -16.02 -19.80 12.52
CA ASN A 167 -16.23 -18.37 12.34
C ASN A 167 -15.04 -17.56 12.87
N ILE A 168 -13.92 -17.66 12.19
CA ILE A 168 -12.71 -16.89 12.54
C ILE A 168 -12.93 -15.38 12.37
N HIS A 169 -13.94 -14.96 11.60
CA HIS A 169 -14.28 -13.56 11.36
C HIS A 169 -14.93 -12.84 12.55
N SER A 170 -15.35 -13.55 13.57
CA SER A 170 -15.93 -12.95 14.76
C SER A 170 -14.84 -12.31 15.61
N GLU A 171 -14.91 -11.00 15.82
CA GLU A 171 -14.07 -10.31 16.82
C GLU A 171 -14.37 -10.79 18.26
N ASN A 172 -15.55 -11.35 18.46
CA ASN A 172 -15.98 -11.89 19.73
C ASN A 172 -15.68 -13.38 19.80
N THR A 173 -14.57 -13.73 20.43
CA THR A 173 -14.11 -15.11 20.62
C THR A 173 -15.12 -16.02 21.34
N LEU A 174 -16.10 -15.44 22.04
CA LEU A 174 -17.19 -16.18 22.69
C LEU A 174 -18.17 -16.83 21.70
N PHE A 175 -18.19 -16.40 20.44
CA PHE A 175 -19.08 -16.93 19.39
C PHE A 175 -18.33 -17.76 18.32
N ASN A 176 -17.07 -18.08 18.55
CA ASN A 176 -16.34 -18.97 17.66
C ASN A 176 -16.88 -20.40 17.85
N GLU A 177 -17.77 -20.80 16.97
CA GLU A 177 -18.25 -22.19 16.94
C GLU A 177 -17.10 -23.12 16.56
N ILE A 178 -16.95 -24.18 17.33
CA ILE A 178 -15.98 -25.23 17.08
C ILE A 178 -16.61 -26.29 16.18
N CYS A 179 -15.90 -26.72 15.17
CA CYS A 179 -16.24 -27.89 14.36
C CYS A 179 -15.15 -28.94 14.44
N MET A 180 -15.53 -30.18 14.21
CA MET A 180 -14.60 -31.30 14.13
C MET A 180 -14.18 -31.52 12.67
N PHE A 181 -12.91 -31.29 12.38
CA PHE A 181 -12.34 -31.54 11.06
C PHE A 181 -11.89 -33.00 10.91
N ARG A 182 -11.35 -33.59 11.99
CA ARG A 182 -10.99 -35.01 12.11
C ARG A 182 -11.36 -35.50 13.50
N GLY A 183 -11.79 -36.75 13.61
CA GLY A 183 -12.13 -37.39 14.87
C GLY A 183 -13.48 -38.14 14.85
N SER A 184 -13.92 -38.63 16.00
CA SER A 184 -15.13 -39.43 16.13
C SER A 184 -16.43 -38.61 15.91
N PRO A 185 -17.30 -39.01 14.99
CA PRO A 185 -18.59 -38.33 14.75
C PRO A 185 -19.55 -38.53 15.93
N GLU A 186 -19.41 -39.63 16.67
CA GLU A 186 -20.18 -39.90 17.88
C GLU A 186 -19.88 -38.89 18.96
N LEU A 187 -18.58 -38.60 19.16
CA LEU A 187 -18.12 -37.58 20.08
C LEU A 187 -18.59 -36.18 19.66
N ALA A 188 -18.52 -35.86 18.39
CA ALA A 188 -19.05 -34.59 17.87
C ALA A 188 -20.53 -34.42 18.18
N ARG A 189 -21.33 -35.47 18.01
CA ARG A 189 -22.76 -35.50 18.36
C ARG A 189 -22.99 -35.32 19.87
N GLN A 190 -22.24 -36.05 20.69
CA GLN A 190 -22.34 -35.93 22.15
C GLN A 190 -21.99 -34.52 22.66
N LYS A 191 -21.02 -33.89 22.06
CA LYS A 191 -20.56 -32.51 22.42
C LYS A 191 -21.33 -31.42 21.70
N ASN A 192 -22.31 -31.78 20.86
CA ASN A 192 -23.11 -30.85 20.06
C ASN A 192 -22.26 -29.89 19.18
N ILE A 193 -21.20 -30.43 18.61
CA ILE A 193 -20.36 -29.70 17.64
C ILE A 193 -20.59 -30.22 16.22
N SER A 194 -20.53 -29.35 15.25
CA SER A 194 -20.68 -29.69 13.84
C SER A 194 -19.49 -30.43 13.28
N LEU A 195 -19.73 -31.33 12.35
CA LEU A 195 -18.63 -31.89 11.53
C LEU A 195 -18.31 -30.93 10.39
N TYR A 196 -17.02 -30.80 10.08
CA TYR A 196 -16.59 -30.04 8.92
C TYR A 196 -17.06 -30.71 7.61
N SER A 197 -17.29 -29.92 6.56
CA SER A 197 -17.85 -30.45 5.29
C SER A 197 -17.05 -31.59 4.67
N THR A 198 -15.75 -31.58 4.89
CA THR A 198 -14.82 -32.62 4.42
C THR A 198 -14.22 -33.41 5.58
N TRP A 199 -15.07 -33.69 6.57
CA TRP A 199 -14.68 -34.47 7.75
C TRP A 199 -14.20 -35.87 7.38
N GLN A 200 -13.20 -36.35 8.14
CA GLN A 200 -12.74 -37.74 8.11
C GLN A 200 -12.49 -38.23 9.54
N LEU A 201 -12.52 -39.55 9.71
CA LEU A 201 -12.39 -40.18 11.02
C LEU A 201 -10.96 -40.07 11.57
N GLU A 202 -9.95 -40.19 10.72
CA GLU A 202 -8.53 -40.20 11.09
C GLU A 202 -7.76 -39.09 10.35
N LEU A 203 -6.59 -38.79 10.86
CA LEU A 203 -5.67 -37.81 10.29
C LEU A 203 -4.68 -38.49 9.36
N ASP A 204 -4.38 -37.85 8.23
CA ASP A 204 -3.17 -38.17 7.45
C ASP A 204 -2.16 -37.02 7.56
N THR A 205 -0.88 -37.37 7.49
CA THR A 205 0.22 -36.39 7.58
C THR A 205 0.84 -36.07 6.23
N ASN A 206 0.25 -36.52 5.13
CA ASN A 206 0.80 -36.39 3.78
C ASN A 206 1.00 -34.94 3.36
N ALA A 207 0.13 -34.04 3.83
CA ALA A 207 0.28 -32.61 3.57
C ALA A 207 1.45 -31.97 4.33
N PHE A 208 1.89 -32.59 5.43
CA PHE A 208 2.94 -32.08 6.31
C PHE A 208 3.99 -33.16 6.61
N PRO A 209 4.79 -33.56 5.62
CA PRO A 209 5.74 -34.70 5.78
C PRO A 209 6.76 -34.46 6.88
N GLN A 210 7.09 -33.21 7.21
CA GLN A 210 7.97 -32.83 8.30
C GLN A 210 7.50 -33.36 9.67
N THR A 211 6.18 -33.52 9.87
CA THR A 211 5.62 -34.03 11.12
C THR A 211 5.94 -35.47 11.36
N THR A 212 6.15 -36.25 10.29
CA THR A 212 6.50 -37.68 10.39
C THR A 212 7.89 -37.89 11.01
N GLN A 213 8.81 -36.92 10.79
CA GLN A 213 10.14 -36.97 11.38
C GLN A 213 10.08 -36.87 12.91
N LEU A 214 9.22 -35.96 13.43
CA LEU A 214 9.03 -35.77 14.87
C LEU A 214 8.48 -37.03 15.59
N LEU A 215 7.78 -37.91 14.87
CA LEU A 215 7.30 -39.19 15.43
C LEU A 215 8.39 -40.27 15.48
N GLN A 216 9.43 -40.14 14.65
CA GLN A 216 10.47 -41.14 14.48
C GLN A 216 11.75 -40.81 15.26
N GLU A 217 12.00 -39.54 15.54
CA GLU A 217 13.15 -39.08 16.31
C GLU A 217 12.95 -39.40 17.81
N GLU A 218 13.95 -40.05 18.44
CA GLU A 218 14.03 -40.10 19.89
C GLU A 218 14.48 -38.70 20.37
N PRO A 219 13.61 -37.92 20.99
CA PRO A 219 13.95 -36.55 21.32
C PRO A 219 14.87 -36.48 22.53
N ASP A 220 16.11 -36.04 22.34
CA ASP A 220 16.98 -35.60 23.45
C ASP A 220 16.37 -34.34 24.16
N SER A 221 15.46 -33.64 23.51
CA SER A 221 14.55 -32.61 24.07
C SER A 221 13.28 -32.52 23.22
N PRO A 222 12.11 -32.23 23.84
CA PRO A 222 10.85 -32.08 23.11
C PRO A 222 10.92 -30.84 22.22
N GLY A 223 11.41 -30.99 20.98
CA GLY A 223 11.41 -29.95 19.97
C GLY A 223 9.99 -29.66 19.48
N PHE A 224 9.73 -28.42 19.17
CA PHE A 224 8.52 -28.04 18.43
C PHE A 224 8.90 -27.70 16.97
N LEU A 225 7.94 -27.82 16.07
CA LEU A 225 8.10 -27.58 14.66
C LEU A 225 6.96 -26.70 14.15
N LEU A 226 7.31 -25.65 13.44
CA LEU A 226 6.36 -24.96 12.58
C LEU A 226 6.51 -25.54 11.16
N THR A 227 5.46 -26.16 10.63
CA THR A 227 5.49 -26.74 9.29
C THR A 227 5.45 -25.67 8.22
N ASP A 228 5.89 -26.02 7.03
CA ASP A 228 5.58 -25.23 5.84
C ASP A 228 4.08 -25.08 5.65
N ALA A 229 3.67 -23.99 4.98
CA ALA A 229 2.27 -23.82 4.64
C ALA A 229 1.85 -24.83 3.59
N ALA A 230 0.89 -25.67 3.92
CA ALA A 230 0.35 -26.70 3.04
C ALA A 230 -1.18 -26.74 3.08
N ARG A 231 -1.77 -27.35 2.08
CA ARG A 231 -3.21 -27.57 2.02
C ARG A 231 -3.53 -28.97 2.55
N LEU A 232 -4.32 -29.03 3.60
CA LEU A 232 -4.86 -30.31 4.05
C LEU A 232 -5.74 -30.91 2.97
N ARG A 233 -5.74 -32.23 2.87
CA ARG A 233 -6.56 -32.95 1.89
C ARG A 233 -8.02 -32.52 2.01
N GLU A 234 -8.60 -32.15 0.86
CA GLU A 234 -9.98 -31.66 0.73
C GLU A 234 -10.29 -30.36 1.50
N SER A 235 -9.26 -29.64 1.96
CA SER A 235 -9.40 -28.27 2.47
C SER A 235 -9.14 -27.28 1.36
N TRP A 236 -9.93 -26.20 1.31
CA TRP A 236 -9.65 -25.07 0.42
C TRP A 236 -8.57 -24.14 0.97
N GLU A 237 -8.32 -24.21 2.28
CA GLU A 237 -7.46 -23.32 3.05
C GLU A 237 -6.07 -23.94 3.21
N ARG A 238 -5.05 -23.08 3.13
CA ARG A 238 -3.70 -23.47 3.52
C ARG A 238 -3.51 -23.21 5.00
N SER A 239 -2.79 -24.10 5.65
CA SER A 239 -2.51 -24.02 7.08
C SER A 239 -1.05 -24.33 7.35
N ARG A 240 -0.55 -23.80 8.45
CA ARG A 240 0.67 -24.25 9.11
C ARG A 240 0.29 -24.96 10.38
N LEU A 241 1.02 -25.97 10.73
CA LEU A 241 0.88 -26.64 12.00
C LEU A 241 2.08 -26.30 12.88
N PHE A 242 1.80 -25.84 14.09
CA PHE A 242 2.79 -25.68 15.14
C PHE A 242 2.67 -26.89 16.06
N VAL A 243 3.54 -27.87 15.90
CA VAL A 243 3.41 -29.18 16.52
C VAL A 243 4.61 -29.56 17.36
N MET A 244 4.38 -30.44 18.33
CA MET A 244 5.41 -31.09 19.12
C MET A 244 5.02 -32.55 19.40
N PRO A 245 5.97 -33.41 19.73
CA PRO A 245 5.67 -34.79 20.12
C PRO A 245 4.94 -34.84 21.47
N ILE A 246 4.02 -35.78 21.58
CA ILE A 246 3.43 -36.19 22.86
C ILE A 246 4.40 -37.24 23.46
N ILE A 247 5.03 -36.88 24.57
CA ILE A 247 6.03 -37.75 25.19
C ILE A 247 5.37 -38.50 26.37
N SER A 248 5.44 -39.79 26.33
CA SER A 248 4.97 -40.64 27.41
C SER A 248 5.83 -40.51 28.67
N SER A 249 5.35 -40.98 29.80
CA SER A 249 6.09 -41.09 31.06
C SER A 249 7.39 -41.95 30.94
N SER A 250 7.45 -42.83 29.93
CA SER A 250 8.65 -43.60 29.60
C SER A 250 9.66 -42.86 28.69
N GLY A 251 9.39 -41.59 28.31
CA GLY A 251 10.26 -40.83 27.42
C GLY A 251 10.06 -41.12 25.92
N LYS A 252 9.09 -41.97 25.54
CA LYS A 252 8.81 -42.30 24.15
C LYS A 252 7.80 -41.33 23.54
N ALA A 253 8.04 -40.93 22.30
CA ALA A 253 7.04 -40.20 21.51
C ALA A 253 5.89 -41.15 21.11
N ILE A 254 4.67 -40.83 21.51
CA ILE A 254 3.48 -41.63 21.29
C ILE A 254 2.48 -40.97 20.33
N GLY A 255 2.76 -39.76 19.92
CA GLY A 255 1.92 -39.00 19.02
C GLY A 255 2.45 -37.59 18.84
N LEU A 256 1.64 -36.74 18.22
CA LEU A 256 1.89 -35.32 18.06
C LEU A 256 0.69 -34.53 18.53
N CYS A 257 0.92 -33.35 19.05
CA CYS A 257 -0.13 -32.37 19.29
C CYS A 257 0.30 -31.00 18.85
N GLY A 258 -0.67 -30.11 18.67
CA GLY A 258 -0.34 -28.74 18.32
C GLY A 258 -1.50 -27.90 17.86
N PHE A 259 -1.15 -26.79 17.29
CA PHE A 259 -2.08 -25.75 16.88
C PHE A 259 -1.99 -25.50 15.39
N GLU A 260 -3.13 -25.16 14.80
CA GLU A 260 -3.21 -24.74 13.40
C GLU A 260 -3.19 -23.20 13.32
N ILE A 261 -2.43 -22.69 12.37
CA ILE A 261 -2.45 -21.31 11.92
C ILE A 261 -2.91 -21.31 10.47
N SER A 262 -4.19 -21.14 10.25
CA SER A 262 -4.74 -21.12 8.91
C SER A 262 -4.43 -19.80 8.19
N SER A 263 -4.49 -19.81 6.86
CA SER A 263 -4.27 -18.60 6.05
C SER A 263 -5.29 -17.52 6.38
N VAL A 264 -6.54 -17.88 6.63
CA VAL A 264 -7.58 -16.93 7.02
C VAL A 264 -7.31 -16.35 8.40
N TYR A 265 -6.93 -17.19 9.35
CA TYR A 265 -6.56 -16.74 10.69
C TYR A 265 -5.37 -15.78 10.64
N PHE A 266 -4.34 -16.13 9.90
CA PHE A 266 -3.16 -15.28 9.73
C PHE A 266 -3.52 -13.92 9.13
N GLN A 267 -4.36 -13.90 8.08
CA GLN A 267 -4.82 -12.67 7.45
C GLN A 267 -5.57 -11.75 8.41
N GLN A 268 -6.39 -12.30 9.29
CA GLN A 268 -7.21 -11.51 10.19
C GLN A 268 -6.46 -11.01 11.43
N ARG A 269 -5.54 -11.81 11.92
CA ARG A 269 -4.79 -11.49 13.15
C ARG A 269 -3.53 -10.71 12.89
N THR A 270 -2.99 -10.75 11.67
CA THR A 270 -1.84 -9.95 11.31
C THR A 270 -2.26 -8.49 11.17
N ARG A 271 -1.57 -7.63 11.89
CA ARG A 271 -1.78 -6.18 11.80
C ARG A 271 -1.56 -5.72 10.34
N ASN A 272 -2.53 -4.99 9.81
CA ASN A 272 -2.37 -4.33 8.52
C ASN A 272 -1.65 -3.01 8.73
N ALA A 273 -0.39 -2.95 8.33
CA ALA A 273 0.36 -1.70 8.23
C ALA A 273 0.06 -1.03 6.89
N ASP A 274 0.15 0.29 6.88
CA ASP A 274 -0.15 1.13 5.72
C ASP A 274 0.98 2.15 5.54
N TYR A 275 1.50 2.26 4.33
CA TYR A 275 2.45 3.31 3.95
C TYR A 275 1.79 4.29 2.99
N LYS A 276 1.46 5.48 3.48
CA LYS A 276 0.86 6.59 2.67
C LYS A 276 -0.41 6.17 1.89
N GLY A 277 -1.26 5.32 2.50
CA GLY A 277 -2.50 4.83 1.90
C GLY A 277 -2.34 3.54 1.08
N TYR A 278 -1.16 2.93 1.08
CA TYR A 278 -0.90 1.66 0.42
C TYR A 278 -0.66 0.56 1.45
N PRO A 279 -1.49 -0.49 1.47
CA PRO A 279 -1.36 -1.55 2.44
C PRO A 279 -0.09 -2.36 2.23
N LEU A 280 0.63 -2.62 3.31
CA LEU A 280 1.72 -3.57 3.34
C LEU A 280 1.18 -4.99 3.59
N ILE A 281 1.85 -5.95 3.02
CA ILE A 281 1.54 -7.37 3.14
C ILE A 281 2.62 -8.02 3.97
N THR A 282 2.24 -8.57 5.11
CA THR A 282 3.13 -9.42 5.90
C THR A 282 3.05 -10.85 5.41
N ALA A 283 4.17 -11.52 5.30
CA ALA A 283 4.25 -12.89 4.83
C ALA A 283 5.16 -13.74 5.72
N ILE A 284 4.77 -15.01 5.90
CA ILE A 284 5.64 -16.07 6.40
C ILE A 284 5.96 -16.96 5.21
N LEU A 285 7.22 -16.98 4.80
CA LEU A 285 7.67 -17.63 3.59
C LEU A 285 8.53 -18.85 3.90
N ASP A 286 8.33 -19.91 3.14
CA ASP A 286 9.08 -21.16 3.18
C ASP A 286 9.96 -21.25 1.95
N LYS A 287 11.24 -21.41 2.14
CA LYS A 287 12.20 -21.58 1.05
C LYS A 287 12.01 -22.94 0.40
N LYS A 288 11.67 -22.97 -0.89
CA LYS A 288 11.58 -24.20 -1.68
C LYS A 288 12.88 -24.51 -2.42
N ASN A 289 13.51 -23.46 -2.94
CA ASN A 289 14.86 -23.48 -3.50
C ASN A 289 15.46 -22.07 -3.43
N ASP A 290 16.65 -21.84 -4.01
CA ASP A 290 17.32 -20.54 -3.93
C ASP A 290 16.58 -19.40 -4.63
N THR A 291 15.66 -19.72 -5.52
CA THR A 291 14.93 -18.75 -6.34
C THR A 291 13.41 -18.77 -6.10
N GLN A 292 12.91 -19.67 -5.26
CA GLN A 292 11.47 -19.84 -5.10
C GLN A 292 11.09 -20.01 -3.64
N TYR A 293 10.03 -19.31 -3.27
CA TYR A 293 9.39 -19.37 -1.97
C TYR A 293 7.91 -19.71 -2.11
N SER A 294 7.36 -20.30 -1.08
CA SER A 294 5.90 -20.42 -0.89
C SER A 294 5.57 -19.94 0.50
N GLY A 295 4.32 -19.57 0.80
CA GLY A 295 3.99 -19.18 2.16
C GLY A 295 2.60 -18.62 2.36
N GLN A 296 2.39 -18.03 3.52
CA GLN A 296 1.15 -17.37 3.91
C GLN A 296 1.32 -15.85 3.89
N LEU A 297 0.38 -15.15 3.28
CA LEU A 297 0.37 -13.69 3.17
C LEU A 297 -0.83 -13.13 3.96
N SER A 298 -0.68 -11.95 4.55
CA SER A 298 -1.73 -11.27 5.32
C SER A 298 -2.82 -10.65 4.43
N SER A 299 -2.67 -10.67 3.12
CA SER A 299 -3.65 -10.12 2.19
C SER A 299 -4.49 -11.22 1.54
N SER A 300 -5.83 -11.05 1.60
CA SER A 300 -6.79 -11.93 0.92
C SER A 300 -6.79 -11.78 -0.61
N ALA A 301 -6.28 -10.67 -1.14
CA ALA A 301 -6.14 -10.44 -2.58
C ALA A 301 -5.16 -11.44 -3.24
N TRP A 302 -4.40 -12.18 -2.43
CA TRP A 302 -3.41 -13.17 -2.84
C TRP A 302 -3.78 -14.56 -2.35
N GLN A 303 -4.33 -15.36 -3.23
CA GLN A 303 -4.40 -16.80 -3.00
C GLN A 303 -3.04 -17.40 -3.36
N SER A 304 -2.29 -17.72 -2.34
CA SER A 304 -0.89 -18.12 -2.44
C SER A 304 -0.69 -19.61 -2.71
N ASP A 305 -1.39 -20.19 -3.68
CA ASP A 305 -0.97 -21.52 -4.20
C ASP A 305 0.22 -21.38 -5.16
N ALA A 306 0.54 -20.15 -5.55
CA ALA A 306 1.60 -19.88 -6.49
C ALA A 306 2.97 -19.79 -5.79
N LEU A 307 3.96 -20.39 -6.41
CA LEU A 307 5.35 -20.19 -6.07
C LEU A 307 5.73 -18.73 -6.36
N LEU A 308 6.39 -18.11 -5.40
CA LEU A 308 6.94 -16.78 -5.50
C LEU A 308 8.37 -16.89 -6.02
N ASN A 309 8.63 -16.40 -7.21
CA ASN A 309 10.00 -16.30 -7.72
C ASN A 309 10.70 -15.14 -7.01
N PHE A 310 11.85 -15.44 -6.45
CA PHE A 310 12.66 -14.55 -5.62
C PHE A 310 13.82 -13.96 -6.41
N SER A 311 14.05 -12.68 -6.24
CA SER A 311 15.30 -12.01 -6.62
C SER A 311 15.64 -10.96 -5.58
N LYS A 312 16.94 -10.71 -5.38
CA LYS A 312 17.43 -9.70 -4.45
C LYS A 312 18.23 -8.65 -5.21
N ASP A 313 17.94 -7.39 -4.98
CA ASP A 313 18.73 -6.28 -5.48
C ASP A 313 19.00 -5.29 -4.33
N LYS A 314 20.27 -5.17 -3.96
CA LYS A 314 20.75 -4.34 -2.84
C LYS A 314 20.01 -4.66 -1.54
N ASP A 315 19.22 -3.71 -1.05
CA ASP A 315 18.53 -3.76 0.23
C ASP A 315 17.10 -4.28 0.14
N TYR A 316 16.60 -4.49 -1.09
CA TYR A 316 15.24 -4.97 -1.33
C TYR A 316 15.20 -6.39 -1.85
N VAL A 317 14.12 -7.06 -1.49
CA VAL A 317 13.74 -8.35 -2.08
C VAL A 317 12.56 -8.16 -3.01
N TYR A 318 12.59 -8.88 -4.10
CA TYR A 318 11.54 -8.86 -5.12
C TYR A 318 10.93 -10.25 -5.22
N PHE A 319 9.62 -10.30 -5.18
CA PHE A 319 8.87 -11.52 -5.41
C PHE A 319 7.95 -11.34 -6.60
N THR A 320 7.89 -12.35 -7.46
CA THR A 320 6.99 -12.35 -8.61
C THR A 320 6.22 -13.65 -8.67
N SER A 321 4.92 -13.57 -8.98
CA SER A 321 4.07 -14.72 -9.21
C SER A 321 3.07 -14.40 -10.32
N GLY A 322 3.25 -15.01 -11.48
CA GLY A 322 2.50 -14.65 -12.68
C GLY A 322 2.72 -13.16 -13.02
N ASN A 323 1.63 -12.43 -13.07
CA ASN A 323 1.65 -10.99 -13.39
C ASN A 323 1.83 -10.07 -12.19
N TYR A 324 1.88 -10.64 -11.02
CA TYR A 324 1.99 -9.87 -9.79
C TYR A 324 3.46 -9.77 -9.34
N GLY A 325 3.83 -8.60 -8.86
CA GLY A 325 5.13 -8.34 -8.28
C GLY A 325 5.01 -7.69 -6.91
N PHE A 326 6.00 -7.96 -6.07
CA PHE A 326 6.15 -7.31 -4.77
C PHE A 326 7.58 -6.86 -4.60
N ILE A 327 7.74 -5.79 -3.85
CA ILE A 327 9.01 -5.29 -3.36
C ILE A 327 8.92 -5.19 -1.84
N GLY A 328 9.98 -5.57 -1.14
CA GLY A 328 9.95 -5.49 0.31
C GLY A 328 11.27 -5.80 0.97
N LYS A 329 11.15 -6.10 2.26
CA LYS A 329 12.25 -6.54 3.13
C LYS A 329 11.93 -7.91 3.70
N MET A 330 12.95 -8.66 4.02
CA MET A 330 12.81 -10.01 4.54
C MET A 330 13.88 -10.28 5.60
N GLN A 331 13.47 -11.01 6.65
CA GLN A 331 14.34 -11.41 7.75
C GLN A 331 14.08 -12.87 8.11
N SER A 332 15.13 -13.58 8.44
CA SER A 332 15.00 -14.96 8.93
C SER A 332 14.57 -14.97 10.39
N LEU A 333 13.71 -15.93 10.70
CA LEU A 333 13.27 -16.24 12.06
C LEU A 333 13.37 -17.74 12.26
N ASP A 334 14.18 -18.15 13.22
CA ASP A 334 14.24 -19.55 13.65
C ASP A 334 13.07 -19.85 14.59
N ILE A 335 12.30 -20.88 14.24
CA ILE A 335 11.17 -21.39 15.01
C ILE A 335 11.35 -22.91 15.16
N GLY A 336 11.77 -23.32 16.35
CA GLY A 336 11.95 -24.75 16.65
C GLY A 336 13.04 -25.43 15.82
N GLY A 337 14.12 -24.73 15.49
CA GLY A 337 15.22 -25.26 14.69
C GLY A 337 14.92 -25.26 13.18
N THR A 338 13.80 -24.72 12.76
CA THR A 338 13.48 -24.49 11.34
C THR A 338 13.52 -23.01 11.00
N GLU A 339 14.25 -22.66 9.94
CA GLU A 339 14.39 -21.30 9.47
C GLU A 339 13.22 -20.92 8.56
N HIS A 340 12.39 -19.98 9.03
CA HIS A 340 11.33 -19.36 8.24
C HIS A 340 11.71 -17.93 7.87
N GLN A 341 11.18 -17.44 6.77
CA GLN A 341 11.43 -16.06 6.33
C GLN A 341 10.20 -15.22 6.59
N ILE A 342 10.35 -14.16 7.38
CA ILE A 342 9.31 -13.15 7.56
C ILE A 342 9.60 -12.04 6.57
N ALA A 343 8.58 -11.62 5.83
CA ALA A 343 8.69 -10.54 4.85
C ALA A 343 7.59 -9.51 5.04
N VAL A 344 7.95 -8.25 4.80
CA VAL A 344 7.02 -7.14 4.65
C VAL A 344 7.12 -6.67 3.22
N LEU A 345 6.02 -6.75 2.50
CA LEU A 345 5.94 -6.62 1.06
C LEU A 345 4.98 -5.49 0.68
N LEU A 346 5.34 -4.72 -0.32
CA LEU A 346 4.49 -3.75 -0.98
C LEU A 346 4.20 -4.24 -2.40
N PRO A 347 2.95 -4.25 -2.86
CA PRO A 347 2.65 -4.55 -4.26
C PRO A 347 3.39 -3.61 -5.20
N ARG A 348 3.95 -4.16 -6.28
CA ARG A 348 4.72 -3.38 -7.25
C ARG A 348 3.91 -2.22 -7.84
N GLU A 349 2.63 -2.45 -8.09
CA GLU A 349 1.71 -1.41 -8.56
C GLU A 349 1.66 -0.22 -7.60
N SER A 350 1.61 -0.50 -6.28
CA SER A 350 1.61 0.51 -5.23
C SER A 350 2.94 1.27 -5.17
N TYR A 351 4.06 0.55 -5.31
CA TYR A 351 5.39 1.16 -5.37
C TYR A 351 5.55 2.06 -6.59
N ASP A 352 5.12 1.57 -7.76
CA ASP A 352 5.17 2.34 -9.00
C ASP A 352 4.26 3.58 -8.94
N ALA A 353 3.10 3.47 -8.28
CA ALA A 353 2.21 4.60 -8.02
C ALA A 353 2.86 5.66 -7.10
N LEU A 354 3.56 5.23 -6.04
CA LEU A 354 4.32 6.12 -5.16
C LEU A 354 5.43 6.86 -5.92
N LEU A 355 6.15 6.13 -6.77
CA LEU A 355 7.19 6.73 -7.63
C LEU A 355 6.58 7.70 -8.64
N ALA A 356 5.46 7.34 -9.26
CA ALA A 356 4.75 8.22 -10.19
C ALA A 356 4.30 9.51 -9.48
N GLN A 357 3.74 9.42 -8.29
CA GLN A 357 3.34 10.58 -7.50
C GLN A 357 4.53 11.48 -7.15
N ALA A 358 5.67 10.89 -6.78
CA ALA A 358 6.89 11.63 -6.51
C ALA A 358 7.41 12.34 -7.78
N ARG A 359 7.39 11.66 -8.93
CA ARG A 359 7.77 12.22 -10.24
C ARG A 359 6.84 13.35 -10.67
N TRP A 360 5.53 13.22 -10.45
CA TRP A 360 4.58 14.29 -10.75
C TRP A 360 4.77 15.52 -9.88
N ARG A 361 5.04 15.36 -8.59
CA ARG A 361 5.38 16.48 -7.70
C ARG A 361 6.64 17.20 -8.19
N LEU A 362 7.67 16.43 -8.57
CA LEU A 362 8.90 16.98 -9.14
C LEU A 362 8.63 17.76 -10.45
N ALA A 363 7.84 17.19 -11.36
CA ALA A 363 7.49 17.84 -12.63
C ALA A 363 6.72 19.15 -12.42
N LEU A 364 5.77 19.17 -11.48
CA LEU A 364 5.02 20.39 -11.13
C LEU A 364 5.93 21.47 -10.54
N LEU A 365 6.85 21.08 -9.66
CA LEU A 365 7.81 22.02 -9.06
C LEU A 365 8.80 22.56 -10.10
N LEU A 366 9.30 21.74 -11.00
CA LEU A 366 10.16 22.17 -12.11
C LEU A 366 9.41 23.13 -13.05
N SER A 367 8.15 22.84 -13.36
CA SER A 367 7.31 23.73 -14.19
C SER A 367 7.05 25.07 -13.50
N PHE A 368 6.78 25.06 -12.21
CA PHE A 368 6.61 26.28 -11.41
C PHE A 368 7.90 27.13 -11.39
N LEU A 369 9.07 26.50 -11.19
CA LEU A 369 10.36 27.20 -11.26
C LEU A 369 10.63 27.80 -12.65
N LEU A 370 10.28 27.07 -13.69
CA LEU A 370 10.42 27.56 -15.07
C LEU A 370 9.58 28.84 -15.29
N VAL A 371 8.31 28.79 -14.86
CA VAL A 371 7.41 29.96 -14.95
C VAL A 371 7.95 31.13 -14.12
N LEU A 372 8.44 30.85 -12.92
CA LEU A 372 8.99 31.87 -12.02
C LEU A 372 10.28 32.48 -12.60
N SER A 373 11.13 31.67 -13.22
CA SER A 373 12.35 32.10 -13.93
C SER A 373 12.02 33.00 -15.13
N ILE A 374 11.08 32.59 -15.97
CA ILE A 374 10.63 33.37 -17.12
C ILE A 374 10.01 34.68 -16.67
N GLY A 375 9.12 34.65 -15.67
CA GLY A 375 8.50 35.85 -15.10
C GLY A 375 9.53 36.81 -14.50
N SER A 376 10.53 36.26 -13.76
CA SER A 376 11.62 37.05 -13.21
C SER A 376 12.48 37.69 -14.31
N CYS A 377 12.86 36.92 -15.34
CA CYS A 377 13.58 37.45 -16.49
C CYS A 377 12.81 38.55 -17.22
N TYR A 378 11.51 38.36 -17.45
CA TYR A 378 10.64 39.35 -18.07
C TYR A 378 10.56 40.64 -17.23
N PHE A 379 10.27 40.51 -15.94
CA PHE A 379 10.16 41.66 -15.03
C PHE A 379 11.49 42.43 -14.91
N LEU A 380 12.57 41.73 -14.84
CA LEU A 380 13.89 42.32 -14.71
C LEU A 380 14.36 42.96 -16.02
N SER A 381 14.06 42.34 -17.17
CA SER A 381 14.30 42.92 -18.49
C SER A 381 13.56 44.26 -18.65
N LYS A 382 12.27 44.29 -18.30
CA LYS A 382 11.45 45.49 -18.38
C LYS A 382 11.94 46.60 -17.43
N LYS A 383 12.40 46.22 -16.21
CA LYS A 383 12.82 47.16 -15.18
C LYS A 383 14.22 47.74 -15.42
N TYR A 384 15.14 46.97 -16.00
CA TYR A 384 16.55 47.34 -16.10
C TYR A 384 17.09 47.49 -17.52
N VAL A 385 16.59 46.68 -18.46
CA VAL A 385 17.06 46.69 -19.84
C VAL A 385 16.31 47.71 -20.71
N GLU A 386 15.00 47.76 -20.58
CA GLU A 386 14.14 48.66 -21.35
C GLU A 386 14.50 50.13 -21.16
N PRO A 387 14.74 50.65 -19.94
CA PRO A 387 15.22 52.02 -19.75
C PRO A 387 16.59 52.29 -20.40
N ILE A 388 17.50 51.30 -20.39
CA ILE A 388 18.82 51.45 -21.02
C ILE A 388 18.69 51.55 -22.53
N ILE A 389 17.83 50.70 -23.11
CA ILE A 389 17.55 50.72 -24.56
C ILE A 389 16.85 52.05 -24.94
N SER A 390 15.91 52.49 -24.11
CA SER A 390 15.21 53.76 -24.32
C SER A 390 16.17 54.96 -24.27
N ASP A 391 17.05 55.00 -23.26
CA ASP A 391 18.06 56.07 -23.13
C ASP A 391 19.06 56.03 -24.30
N LEU A 392 19.44 54.84 -24.78
CA LEU A 392 20.30 54.68 -25.97
C LEU A 392 19.59 55.09 -27.28
N GLN A 393 18.29 54.77 -27.40
CA GLN A 393 17.49 55.20 -28.56
C GLN A 393 17.29 56.72 -28.58
N GLN A 394 17.09 57.35 -27.42
CA GLN A 394 17.03 58.80 -27.33
C GLN A 394 18.37 59.48 -27.72
N LEU A 395 19.49 58.92 -27.31
CA LEU A 395 20.84 59.38 -27.74
C LEU A 395 21.03 59.25 -29.25
N GLN A 396 20.46 58.18 -29.84
CA GLN A 396 20.57 57.95 -31.29
C GLN A 396 19.68 58.90 -32.10
N SER A 397 18.50 59.26 -31.58
CA SER A 397 17.54 60.12 -32.27
C SER A 397 17.83 61.61 -32.07
N ASN A 398 18.40 62.05 -30.96
CA ASN A 398 18.73 63.45 -30.64
C ASN A 398 20.09 63.52 -29.93
N PRO A 399 21.19 63.57 -30.65
CA PRO A 399 22.54 63.61 -30.07
C PRO A 399 22.84 64.89 -29.26
N ASP A 400 22.08 65.97 -29.46
CA ASP A 400 22.30 67.28 -28.80
C ASP A 400 21.41 67.46 -27.53
N ALA A 401 20.47 66.57 -27.24
CA ALA A 401 19.65 66.61 -26.04
C ALA A 401 20.27 65.76 -24.92
N ALA A 402 20.72 66.45 -23.84
CA ALA A 402 21.27 65.75 -22.68
C ALA A 402 20.25 64.79 -22.05
N PRO A 403 20.45 63.46 -22.12
CA PRO A 403 19.55 62.54 -21.47
C PRO A 403 19.72 62.67 -19.95
N GLN A 404 18.59 62.82 -19.22
CA GLN A 404 18.60 62.71 -17.78
C GLN A 404 18.60 61.24 -17.37
N SER A 405 19.65 60.53 -17.77
CA SER A 405 19.78 59.14 -17.39
C SER A 405 20.29 59.00 -15.96
N ASN A 406 19.68 58.07 -15.21
CA ASN A 406 20.13 57.70 -13.85
C ASN A 406 21.38 56.80 -13.88
N LEU A 407 21.98 56.54 -15.03
CA LEU A 407 23.16 55.74 -15.23
C LEU A 407 24.39 56.62 -15.39
N LEU A 408 25.39 56.42 -14.50
CA LEU A 408 26.62 57.18 -14.50
C LEU A 408 27.35 57.04 -15.83
N GLU A 409 27.43 55.86 -16.38
CA GLU A 409 28.13 55.54 -17.61
C GLU A 409 27.46 56.14 -18.84
N ILE A 410 26.13 56.23 -18.87
CA ILE A 410 25.41 56.89 -19.96
C ILE A 410 25.68 58.41 -19.89
N ASN A 411 25.67 58.98 -18.71
CA ASN A 411 26.01 60.40 -18.55
C ASN A 411 27.49 60.68 -18.89
N GLN A 412 28.39 59.81 -18.45
CA GLN A 412 29.82 59.91 -18.82
C GLN A 412 30.06 59.71 -20.31
N PHE A 413 29.28 58.79 -20.92
CA PHE A 413 29.33 58.59 -22.37
C PHE A 413 28.76 59.78 -23.12
N PHE A 414 27.71 60.40 -22.59
CA PHE A 414 27.17 61.64 -23.16
C PHE A 414 28.16 62.81 -23.03
N ASP A 415 28.75 63.04 -21.84
CA ASP A 415 29.79 64.04 -21.62
C ASP A 415 31.00 63.79 -22.54
N PHE A 416 31.34 62.49 -22.74
CA PHE A 416 32.37 62.11 -23.69
C PHE A 416 31.96 62.38 -25.16
N LEU A 417 30.73 62.07 -25.56
CA LEU A 417 30.21 62.39 -26.89
C LEU A 417 30.14 63.90 -27.13
N GLN A 418 29.70 64.64 -26.15
CA GLN A 418 29.64 66.10 -26.25
C GLN A 418 31.04 66.72 -26.32
N SER A 419 31.97 66.22 -25.51
CA SER A 419 33.38 66.66 -25.62
C SER A 419 34.02 66.24 -26.95
N LYS A 420 33.58 65.09 -27.51
CA LYS A 420 34.05 64.63 -28.82
C LYS A 420 33.38 65.33 -29.98
N SER A 421 32.11 65.72 -29.84
CA SER A 421 31.40 66.57 -30.80
C SER A 421 32.08 67.93 -30.90
N GLN A 422 32.44 68.52 -29.76
CA GLN A 422 33.23 69.75 -29.72
C GLN A 422 34.65 69.55 -30.29
N GLN A 423 35.26 68.41 -30.07
CA GLN A 423 36.55 68.05 -30.70
C GLN A 423 36.39 67.68 -32.18
N GLN A 424 35.19 67.21 -32.62
CA GLN A 424 34.90 66.89 -34.03
C GLN A 424 34.63 68.14 -34.87
N GLU A 425 34.05 69.20 -34.27
CA GLU A 425 34.04 70.49 -34.98
C GLU A 425 35.44 71.05 -35.21
N GLU A 426 36.37 70.79 -34.29
CA GLU A 426 37.80 71.03 -34.48
C GLU A 426 38.48 69.98 -35.38
N LYS A 427 38.02 68.74 -35.35
CA LYS A 427 38.58 67.61 -36.07
C LYS A 427 37.91 67.31 -37.42
N LEU A 428 36.89 68.00 -37.81
CA LEU A 428 36.36 67.99 -39.20
C LEU A 428 37.46 68.42 -40.21
N ARG A 429 38.51 69.04 -39.73
CA ARG A 429 39.76 69.30 -40.49
C ARG A 429 40.75 68.10 -40.45
N GLN A 430 40.54 67.09 -39.61
CA GLN A 430 41.39 65.88 -39.55
C GLN A 430 40.69 64.58 -39.96
N LEU A 431 39.57 64.68 -40.61
CA LEU A 431 38.62 63.57 -40.94
C LEU A 431 39.08 62.53 -41.96
N SER A 432 40.35 62.64 -42.45
CA SER A 432 40.91 61.60 -43.31
C SER A 432 41.62 60.44 -42.59
N LYS A 433 41.83 60.58 -41.26
CA LYS A 433 42.59 59.58 -40.49
C LYS A 433 41.69 58.67 -39.61
N GLU A 434 40.47 59.03 -39.34
CA GLU A 434 39.62 58.28 -38.38
C GLU A 434 38.65 57.25 -38.98
N ARG A 435 38.63 57.13 -40.30
CA ARG A 435 37.79 56.10 -40.96
C ARG A 435 38.14 54.65 -40.54
N ASN A 436 39.38 54.48 -40.07
CA ASN A 436 39.85 53.15 -39.65
C ASN A 436 39.51 52.81 -38.18
N ALA A 437 39.28 53.82 -37.30
CA ALA A 437 38.97 53.56 -35.89
C ALA A 437 37.49 53.11 -35.68
N VAL A 438 36.57 53.63 -36.49
CA VAL A 438 35.15 53.22 -36.46
C VAL A 438 34.98 51.75 -36.91
N GLN A 439 35.84 51.29 -37.80
CA GLN A 439 35.79 49.92 -38.30
C GLN A 439 36.23 48.91 -37.22
N GLN A 440 37.09 49.32 -36.30
CA GLN A 440 37.45 48.47 -35.15
C GLN A 440 36.35 48.37 -34.05
N GLN A 441 35.56 49.45 -33.86
CA GLN A 441 34.44 49.38 -32.92
C GLN A 441 33.30 48.49 -33.43
N TYR A 442 33.06 48.45 -34.75
CA TYR A 442 32.15 47.51 -35.37
C TYR A 442 32.60 46.05 -35.20
N GLY A 443 33.92 45.82 -35.27
CA GLY A 443 34.49 44.51 -35.03
C GLY A 443 34.28 43.99 -33.60
N LEU A 444 34.37 44.89 -32.63
CA LEU A 444 34.11 44.55 -31.22
C LEU A 444 32.61 44.29 -30.90
N ALA A 445 31.73 45.03 -31.60
CA ALA A 445 30.31 44.80 -31.46
C ALA A 445 29.87 43.47 -32.14
N ALA A 446 30.51 43.13 -33.26
CA ALA A 446 30.29 41.85 -33.92
C ALA A 446 30.78 40.65 -33.11
N THR A 447 31.88 40.82 -32.34
CA THR A 447 32.39 39.78 -31.46
C THR A 447 31.43 39.56 -30.25
N ARG A 448 30.90 40.66 -29.72
CA ARG A 448 29.90 40.58 -28.63
C ARG A 448 28.57 39.98 -29.08
N LEU A 449 28.17 40.22 -30.36
CA LEU A 449 27.00 39.60 -30.94
C LEU A 449 27.22 38.09 -31.16
N LYS A 450 28.46 37.73 -31.56
CA LYS A 450 28.86 36.33 -31.73
C LYS A 450 28.88 35.58 -30.41
N ASP A 451 29.33 36.25 -29.35
CA ASP A 451 29.29 35.70 -27.97
C ASP A 451 27.84 35.57 -27.43
N ALA A 452 26.97 36.49 -27.80
CA ALA A 452 25.55 36.39 -27.45
C ALA A 452 24.85 35.25 -28.22
N GLN A 453 25.19 35.07 -29.51
CA GLN A 453 24.69 33.96 -30.32
C GLN A 453 25.21 32.60 -29.83
N SER A 454 26.48 32.51 -29.42
CA SER A 454 27.00 31.25 -28.87
C SER A 454 26.36 30.92 -27.51
N ARG A 455 26.02 31.92 -26.68
CA ARG A 455 25.21 31.70 -25.47
C ARG A 455 23.78 31.26 -25.78
N GLN A 456 23.18 31.84 -26.83
CA GLN A 456 21.85 31.44 -27.28
C GLN A 456 21.84 30.01 -27.85
N GLN A 457 22.92 29.63 -28.56
CA GLN A 457 23.08 28.24 -29.02
C GLN A 457 23.29 27.26 -27.86
N ALA A 458 24.10 27.62 -26.86
CA ALA A 458 24.30 26.79 -25.68
C ALA A 458 22.98 26.59 -24.89
N ILE A 459 22.15 27.65 -24.82
CA ILE A 459 20.82 27.57 -24.20
C ILE A 459 19.89 26.67 -25.06
N ALA A 460 19.94 26.79 -26.40
CA ALA A 460 19.15 25.97 -27.29
C ALA A 460 19.55 24.48 -27.22
N GLU A 461 20.85 24.18 -27.04
CA GLU A 461 21.32 22.82 -26.81
C GLU A 461 20.85 22.27 -25.45
N GLN A 462 20.85 23.10 -24.41
CA GLN A 462 20.29 22.73 -23.12
C GLN A 462 18.76 22.47 -23.20
N TYR A 463 18.03 23.29 -23.96
CA TYR A 463 16.60 23.05 -24.21
C TYR A 463 16.38 21.75 -24.97
N LYS A 464 17.22 21.49 -25.99
CA LYS A 464 17.13 20.24 -26.77
C LYS A 464 17.44 19.01 -25.91
N ALA A 465 18.48 19.11 -25.06
CA ALA A 465 18.79 18.04 -24.10
C ALA A 465 17.66 17.82 -23.08
N LEU A 466 17.03 18.91 -22.63
CA LEU A 466 15.89 18.83 -21.72
C LEU A 466 14.64 18.24 -22.41
N GLU A 467 14.43 18.59 -23.68
CA GLU A 467 13.35 18.04 -24.52
C GLU A 467 13.55 16.54 -24.79
N GLU A 468 14.80 16.13 -25.05
CA GLU A 468 15.17 14.71 -25.19
C GLU A 468 14.95 13.93 -23.88
N GLN A 469 15.29 14.53 -22.73
CA GLN A 469 14.99 13.96 -21.41
C GLN A 469 13.48 13.87 -21.15
N LEU A 470 12.73 14.89 -21.56
CA LEU A 470 11.27 14.88 -21.45
C LEU A 470 10.64 13.80 -22.33
N HIS A 471 11.18 13.61 -23.55
CA HIS A 471 10.73 12.54 -24.46
C HIS A 471 11.14 11.15 -23.99
N ALA A 472 12.28 11.01 -23.32
CA ALA A 472 12.69 9.76 -22.68
C ALA A 472 11.74 9.43 -21.52
N LEU A 473 11.46 10.41 -20.66
CA LEU A 473 10.54 10.26 -19.54
C LEU A 473 9.10 9.96 -19.99
N LYS A 474 8.65 10.61 -21.09
CA LYS A 474 7.34 10.29 -21.68
C LYS A 474 7.27 8.86 -22.22
N ARG A 475 8.36 8.36 -22.82
CA ARG A 475 8.42 6.97 -23.30
C ARG A 475 8.40 5.97 -22.14
N GLU A 476 9.12 6.25 -21.07
CA GLU A 476 9.08 5.42 -19.86
C GLU A 476 7.69 5.44 -19.21
N MET A 477 7.04 6.60 -19.15
CA MET A 477 5.67 6.72 -18.66
C MET A 477 4.67 5.93 -19.52
N GLU A 478 4.82 5.98 -20.84
CA GLU A 478 3.92 5.26 -21.74
C GLU A 478 4.15 3.75 -21.66
N GLN A 479 5.40 3.31 -21.51
CA GLN A 479 5.71 1.90 -21.26
C GLN A 479 5.16 1.42 -19.89
N ALA A 480 5.33 2.24 -18.85
CA ALA A 480 4.76 1.95 -17.53
C ALA A 480 3.22 1.92 -17.58
N ARG A 481 2.61 2.82 -18.37
CA ARG A 481 1.16 2.84 -18.58
C ARG A 481 0.67 1.59 -19.31
N GLN A 482 1.36 1.18 -20.38
CA GLN A 482 1.02 -0.04 -21.11
C GLN A 482 1.15 -1.29 -20.22
N GLN A 483 2.21 -1.35 -19.40
CA GLN A 483 2.38 -2.44 -18.43
C GLN A 483 1.28 -2.43 -17.37
N MET A 484 0.86 -1.24 -16.93
CA MET A 484 -0.24 -1.09 -15.98
C MET A 484 -1.59 -1.49 -16.59
N GLU A 485 -1.83 -1.12 -17.88
CA GLU A 485 -3.04 -1.53 -18.60
C GLU A 485 -3.08 -3.05 -18.81
N GLN A 486 -1.95 -3.68 -19.11
CA GLN A 486 -1.84 -5.14 -19.21
C GLN A 486 -2.12 -5.80 -17.85
N ALA A 487 -1.46 -5.31 -16.80
CA ALA A 487 -1.68 -5.81 -15.45
C ALA A 487 -3.14 -5.60 -14.96
N LEU A 488 -3.78 -4.51 -15.42
CA LEU A 488 -5.18 -4.25 -15.11
C LEU A 488 -6.12 -5.25 -15.80
N GLN A 489 -5.85 -5.55 -17.09
CA GLN A 489 -6.63 -6.55 -17.83
C GLN A 489 -6.49 -7.95 -17.24
N GLU A 490 -5.27 -8.29 -16.83
CA GLU A 490 -5.02 -9.59 -16.19
C GLU A 490 -5.66 -9.66 -14.79
N LYS A 491 -5.64 -8.55 -14.05
CA LYS A 491 -6.38 -8.42 -12.79
C LYS A 491 -7.89 -8.56 -13.00
N GLU A 492 -8.43 -7.95 -14.06
CA GLU A 492 -9.85 -8.09 -14.39
C GLU A 492 -10.22 -9.53 -14.73
N GLN A 493 -9.35 -10.25 -15.47
CA GLN A 493 -9.56 -11.67 -15.76
C GLN A 493 -9.48 -12.52 -14.50
N ALA A 494 -8.51 -12.26 -13.64
CA ALA A 494 -8.39 -12.92 -12.35
C ALA A 494 -9.59 -12.59 -11.44
N GLN A 495 -10.04 -11.33 -11.47
CA GLN A 495 -11.22 -10.88 -10.73
C GLN A 495 -12.51 -11.54 -11.26
N GLN A 496 -12.61 -11.76 -12.57
CA GLN A 496 -13.73 -12.50 -13.14
C GLN A 496 -13.74 -13.96 -12.70
N GLN A 497 -12.56 -14.60 -12.66
CA GLN A 497 -12.42 -15.95 -12.14
C GLN A 497 -12.73 -16.02 -10.63
N PHE A 498 -12.26 -15.03 -9.87
CA PHE A 498 -12.56 -14.90 -8.44
C PHE A 498 -14.06 -14.65 -8.22
N ASN A 499 -14.66 -13.74 -9.00
CA ASN A 499 -16.09 -13.45 -8.93
C ASN A 499 -16.94 -14.66 -9.31
N PHE A 500 -16.46 -15.48 -10.26
CA PHE A 500 -17.13 -16.75 -10.60
C PHE A 500 -17.08 -17.73 -9.43
N ALA A 501 -15.93 -17.84 -8.77
CA ALA A 501 -15.78 -18.66 -7.57
C ALA A 501 -16.59 -18.09 -6.38
N GLN A 502 -16.60 -16.78 -6.24
CA GLN A 502 -17.37 -16.06 -5.23
C GLN A 502 -18.88 -16.14 -5.51
N THR A 503 -19.28 -16.09 -6.78
CA THR A 503 -20.68 -16.27 -7.18
C THR A 503 -21.15 -17.70 -6.90
N ALA A 504 -20.24 -18.67 -6.97
CA ALA A 504 -20.53 -20.04 -6.54
C ALA A 504 -20.67 -20.14 -5.01
N LEU A 505 -19.85 -19.37 -4.27
CA LEU A 505 -19.91 -19.26 -2.81
C LEU A 505 -21.15 -18.45 -2.36
N ASP A 506 -21.41 -17.32 -3.05
CA ASP A 506 -22.56 -16.44 -2.78
C ASP A 506 -23.88 -17.15 -3.06
N LYS A 507 -23.93 -18.07 -4.01
CA LYS A 507 -25.08 -18.94 -4.20
C LYS A 507 -25.35 -19.87 -3.00
N VAL A 508 -24.28 -20.21 -2.27
CA VAL A 508 -24.38 -20.99 -1.03
C VAL A 508 -24.75 -20.10 0.15
N VAL A 509 -24.22 -18.86 0.15
CA VAL A 509 -24.50 -17.83 1.18
C VAL A 509 -25.86 -17.17 0.94
N ALA A 510 -26.22 -16.89 -0.30
CA ALA A 510 -27.54 -16.32 -0.67
C ALA A 510 -28.71 -17.20 -0.26
N LYS A 511 -28.50 -18.51 -0.13
CA LYS A 511 -29.48 -19.43 0.42
C LYS A 511 -29.75 -19.25 1.93
N LYS A 512 -28.89 -18.46 2.62
CA LYS A 512 -28.98 -18.13 4.06
C LYS A 512 -29.42 -16.69 4.36
N LEU A 513 -29.45 -15.80 3.34
CA LEU A 513 -29.83 -14.38 3.48
C LEU A 513 -31.18 -14.01 2.85
N GLN A 514 -32.05 -15.01 2.66
CA GLN A 514 -33.45 -14.75 2.33
C GLN A 514 -34.21 -14.32 3.58
N ILE A 515 -34.05 -13.06 3.99
CA ILE A 515 -35.01 -12.39 4.88
C ILE A 515 -35.27 -10.96 4.32
N ILE A 516 -35.70 -10.90 3.12
CA ILE A 516 -36.70 -9.94 2.68
C ILE A 516 -37.61 -10.75 1.79
N ASP A 517 -38.85 -10.91 2.25
CA ASP A 517 -39.89 -11.58 1.54
C ASP A 517 -40.01 -11.00 0.12
N HIS A 518 -39.89 -11.88 -0.87
CA HIS A 518 -39.93 -11.49 -2.29
C HIS A 518 -41.26 -10.79 -2.64
N ASP A 519 -42.32 -11.13 -1.91
CA ASP A 519 -43.64 -10.52 -2.08
C ASP A 519 -43.66 -9.06 -1.60
N SER A 520 -42.98 -8.75 -0.52
CA SER A 520 -42.86 -7.38 -0.02
C SER A 520 -42.08 -6.47 -0.96
N TYR A 521 -41.02 -6.98 -1.61
CA TYR A 521 -40.29 -6.22 -2.61
C TYR A 521 -41.09 -5.98 -3.88
N LYS A 522 -41.83 -6.98 -4.33
CA LYS A 522 -42.71 -6.88 -5.49
C LYS A 522 -43.84 -5.86 -5.25
N MET A 523 -44.46 -5.89 -4.08
CA MET A 523 -45.45 -4.89 -3.68
C MET A 523 -44.88 -3.48 -3.65
N PHE A 524 -43.65 -3.30 -3.22
CA PHE A 524 -42.99 -2.01 -3.25
C PHE A 524 -42.80 -1.50 -4.69
N ILE A 525 -42.34 -2.33 -5.61
CA ILE A 525 -42.18 -1.97 -7.03
C ILE A 525 -43.52 -1.62 -7.69
N ASP A 526 -44.54 -2.42 -7.47
CA ASP A 526 -45.86 -2.17 -8.03
C ASP A 526 -46.49 -0.87 -7.51
N SER A 527 -46.20 -0.54 -6.26
CA SER A 527 -46.67 0.68 -5.60
C SER A 527 -46.02 1.97 -6.11
N LEU A 528 -44.88 1.91 -6.79
CA LEU A 528 -44.22 3.08 -7.38
C LEU A 528 -45.11 3.82 -8.40
N SER A 529 -46.02 3.10 -9.05
CA SER A 529 -46.99 3.67 -9.99
C SER A 529 -48.05 4.53 -9.31
N THR A 530 -48.22 4.41 -8.01
CA THR A 530 -49.25 5.15 -7.23
C THR A 530 -48.78 6.51 -6.75
N LEU A 531 -47.51 6.82 -6.95
CA LEU A 531 -46.94 8.13 -6.59
C LEU A 531 -47.46 9.21 -7.54
N THR A 532 -47.87 10.34 -6.98
CA THR A 532 -48.17 11.53 -7.77
C THR A 532 -46.93 12.11 -8.41
N THR A 533 -47.08 12.96 -9.42
CA THR A 533 -45.97 13.57 -10.13
C THR A 533 -44.94 14.20 -9.17
N LYS A 534 -45.43 14.92 -8.14
CA LYS A 534 -44.55 15.59 -7.17
C LYS A 534 -43.88 14.61 -6.19
N GLU A 535 -44.56 13.58 -5.79
CA GLU A 535 -43.99 12.53 -4.94
C GLU A 535 -42.95 11.72 -5.71
N LYS A 536 -43.18 11.49 -6.99
CA LYS A 536 -42.23 10.80 -7.87
C LYS A 536 -40.95 11.61 -8.08
N GLU A 537 -41.07 12.91 -8.32
CA GLU A 537 -39.90 13.78 -8.38
C GLU A 537 -39.05 13.71 -7.10
N ILE A 538 -39.67 13.75 -5.93
CA ILE A 538 -38.97 13.64 -4.66
C ILE A 538 -38.37 12.24 -4.47
N PHE A 539 -39.09 11.21 -4.87
CA PHE A 539 -38.58 9.83 -4.84
C PHE A 539 -37.36 9.64 -5.77
N ASP A 540 -37.40 10.20 -6.97
CA ASP A 540 -36.28 10.15 -7.93
C ASP A 540 -35.04 10.87 -7.38
N LEU A 541 -35.20 11.95 -6.62
CA LEU A 541 -34.08 12.62 -5.93
C LEU A 541 -33.49 11.76 -4.81
N TYR A 542 -34.30 10.98 -4.10
CA TYR A 542 -33.81 9.97 -3.16
C TYR A 542 -33.05 8.84 -3.87
N THR A 543 -33.51 8.40 -5.04
CA THR A 543 -32.77 7.40 -5.83
C THR A 543 -31.44 7.92 -6.35
N GLN A 544 -31.28 9.23 -6.53
CA GLN A 544 -30.01 9.87 -6.88
C GLN A 544 -29.08 10.07 -5.67
N GLY A 545 -29.56 9.80 -4.46
CA GLY A 545 -28.77 9.84 -3.23
C GLY A 545 -28.73 11.22 -2.55
N LEU A 546 -29.60 12.14 -2.94
CA LEU A 546 -29.64 13.49 -2.36
C LEU A 546 -30.11 13.46 -0.90
N SER A 547 -29.54 14.35 -0.10
CA SER A 547 -29.99 14.51 1.28
C SER A 547 -31.32 15.30 1.35
N THR A 548 -31.99 15.24 2.48
CA THR A 548 -33.24 16.03 2.68
C THR A 548 -33.02 17.52 2.53
N LYS A 549 -31.84 18.04 2.88
CA LYS A 549 -31.49 19.45 2.71
C LYS A 549 -31.34 19.84 1.25
N ASP A 550 -30.71 18.96 0.47
CA ASP A 550 -30.52 19.19 -0.97
C ASP A 550 -31.85 19.15 -1.72
N ILE A 551 -32.73 18.23 -1.35
CA ILE A 551 -34.10 18.11 -1.93
C ILE A 551 -34.91 19.36 -1.65
N ILE A 552 -34.86 19.90 -0.43
CA ILE A 552 -35.54 21.15 -0.04
C ILE A 552 -35.04 22.31 -0.90
N ALA A 553 -33.73 22.42 -1.07
CA ALA A 553 -33.11 23.46 -1.85
C ALA A 553 -33.46 23.35 -3.34
N GLN A 554 -33.38 22.14 -3.90
CA GLN A 554 -33.62 21.91 -5.33
C GLN A 554 -35.09 22.04 -5.73
N GLN A 555 -35.99 21.60 -4.86
CA GLN A 555 -37.43 21.67 -5.12
C GLN A 555 -38.09 22.98 -4.64
N GLN A 556 -37.30 23.85 -3.99
CA GLN A 556 -37.73 25.14 -3.43
C GLN A 556 -38.98 25.02 -2.53
N ILE A 557 -39.01 23.96 -1.72
CA ILE A 557 -40.13 23.67 -0.79
C ILE A 557 -39.70 23.85 0.65
N SER A 558 -40.65 24.03 1.55
CA SER A 558 -40.36 24.08 2.99
C SER A 558 -40.05 22.69 3.54
N GLU A 559 -39.34 22.65 4.67
CA GLU A 559 -39.07 21.38 5.37
C GLU A 559 -40.36 20.66 5.76
N ASN A 560 -41.38 21.40 6.15
CA ASN A 560 -42.70 20.85 6.49
C ASN A 560 -43.38 20.27 5.26
N THR A 561 -43.23 20.91 4.11
CA THR A 561 -43.77 20.42 2.84
C THR A 561 -43.09 19.15 2.41
N LEU A 562 -41.76 19.03 2.58
CA LEU A 562 -41.04 17.79 2.31
C LEU A 562 -41.43 16.68 3.27
N LYS A 563 -41.61 16.97 4.56
CA LYS A 563 -42.10 16.01 5.55
C LYS A 563 -43.49 15.45 5.19
N TYR A 564 -44.36 16.33 4.70
CA TYR A 564 -45.67 15.94 4.22
C TYR A 564 -45.58 14.96 3.02
N HIS A 565 -44.80 15.30 2.03
CA HIS A 565 -44.59 14.41 0.88
C HIS A 565 -43.94 13.10 1.30
N ASN A 566 -42.93 13.12 2.15
CA ASN A 566 -42.28 11.93 2.65
C ASN A 566 -43.25 10.99 3.37
N LYS A 567 -44.15 11.55 4.19
CA LYS A 567 -45.19 10.75 4.86
C LYS A 567 -46.09 10.06 3.86
N ASN A 568 -46.47 10.76 2.80
CA ASN A 568 -47.34 10.21 1.76
C ASN A 568 -46.58 9.15 0.93
N ILE A 569 -45.33 9.39 0.57
CA ILE A 569 -44.47 8.43 -0.13
C ILE A 569 -44.32 7.15 0.70
N TYR A 570 -44.02 7.26 1.99
CA TYR A 570 -43.84 6.11 2.87
C TYR A 570 -45.15 5.30 3.00
N SER A 571 -46.26 5.99 3.15
CA SER A 571 -47.56 5.35 3.24
C SER A 571 -47.93 4.58 1.96
N LYS A 572 -47.68 5.17 0.80
CA LYS A 572 -47.99 4.59 -0.50
C LYS A 572 -47.08 3.41 -0.86
N LEU A 573 -45.80 3.54 -0.51
CA LEU A 573 -44.81 2.50 -0.78
C LEU A 573 -44.73 1.41 0.31
N GLY A 574 -45.53 1.54 1.37
CA GLY A 574 -45.60 0.55 2.45
C GLY A 574 -44.35 0.53 3.33
N VAL A 575 -43.54 1.59 3.34
CA VAL A 575 -42.31 1.66 4.13
C VAL A 575 -42.53 2.51 5.39
N LYS A 576 -41.88 2.13 6.49
CA LYS A 576 -42.11 2.77 7.80
C LYS A 576 -41.13 3.94 8.07
N SER A 577 -40.05 4.05 7.31
CA SER A 577 -39.02 5.03 7.54
C SER A 577 -38.19 5.34 6.29
N ARG A 578 -37.48 6.48 6.32
CA ARG A 578 -36.50 6.82 5.29
C ARG A 578 -35.40 5.75 5.16
N LYS A 579 -34.99 5.16 6.26
CA LYS A 579 -33.97 4.11 6.26
C LYS A 579 -34.44 2.88 5.48
N GLU A 580 -35.66 2.49 5.69
CA GLU A 580 -36.30 1.37 4.99
C GLU A 580 -36.51 1.69 3.50
N LEU A 581 -36.94 2.90 3.18
CA LEU A 581 -37.05 3.36 1.80
C LEU A 581 -35.71 3.25 1.07
N LEU A 582 -34.62 3.69 1.68
CA LEU A 582 -33.29 3.61 1.08
C LEU A 582 -32.81 2.19 0.90
N GLN A 583 -33.17 1.25 1.76
CA GLN A 583 -32.89 -0.18 1.59
C GLN A 583 -33.59 -0.78 0.36
N TYR A 584 -34.83 -0.42 0.13
CA TYR A 584 -35.56 -0.82 -1.08
C TYR A 584 -35.00 -0.17 -2.35
N ILE A 585 -34.57 1.09 -2.27
CA ILE A 585 -33.87 1.78 -3.38
C ILE A 585 -32.53 1.10 -3.69
N GLU A 586 -31.80 0.67 -2.69
CA GLU A 586 -30.53 -0.03 -2.85
C GLU A 586 -30.74 -1.42 -3.48
N LEU A 587 -31.76 -2.13 -3.05
CA LEU A 587 -32.21 -3.37 -3.70
C LEU A 587 -32.61 -3.14 -5.17
N MET A 588 -33.30 -2.05 -5.45
CA MET A 588 -33.71 -1.68 -6.81
C MET A 588 -32.51 -1.34 -7.73
N ARG A 589 -31.43 -0.80 -7.16
CA ARG A 589 -30.17 -0.52 -7.89
C ARG A 589 -29.37 -1.80 -8.19
N ASN A 590 -29.44 -2.77 -7.28
CA ASN A 590 -28.70 -4.03 -7.40
C ASN A 590 -29.45 -5.08 -8.25
N THR A 591 -30.71 -4.80 -8.63
CA THR A 591 -31.57 -5.68 -9.43
C THR A 591 -31.73 -5.17 -10.87
N ARG A 592 -31.15 -4.03 -11.20
CA ARG A 592 -30.98 -3.53 -12.58
C ARG A 592 -29.55 -3.78 -13.05
#